data_c545f66a0af1375e8b0060a1fb5309f3
#
_entry.id   c545f66a0af1375e8b0060a1fb5309f3
#
_cell.length_a   1.000
_cell.length_b   1.000
_cell.length_c   1.000
_cell.angle_alpha   90.00
_cell.angle_beta   90.00
_cell.angle_gamma   90.00
#
_symmetry.space_group_name_H-M   'P 1'
#
loop_
_entity.id
_entity.type
_entity.pdbx_description
1 polymer ?
#
loop_
_entity_poly.entity_id
_entity_poly.type
_entity_poly.pdbx_seq_one_letter_code
_entity_poly.pdbx_strand_id
1 'polypeptide(L)'
;LPVGLTRNAAEASINGLDLNLRARVADQTIINFNYSYIDASYDDYCDDSRDWTEVHGSFTDCDATATGSYSRAGGKMPWTPDNALVLSVEHVQPTRIGDVIISSSYSHKTNVGNADERVAGLTLLDEIARLNFSTAIEFNNGTTLRGYCTNCLDVDDDIGFTLLYPGDQGGGARIKYYDGLRAGLEVIHRF
;
A
#
# COMPACT_ATOMS: atom_id res chain seq x y z
N LEU A 1 14.35 -4.97 -26.92
CA LEU A 1 14.46 -4.27 -25.62
C LEU A 1 13.07 -3.80 -25.24
N PRO A 2 12.55 -4.13 -24.04
CA PRO A 2 11.27 -3.60 -23.59
C PRO A 2 11.43 -2.09 -23.40
N VAL A 3 10.66 -1.32 -24.16
CA VAL A 3 10.60 0.13 -24.04
C VAL A 3 9.40 0.42 -23.16
N GLY A 4 9.62 0.91 -21.94
CA GLY A 4 8.56 1.47 -21.13
C GLY A 4 8.05 2.78 -21.78
N LEU A 5 6.82 2.79 -22.27
CA LEU A 5 6.20 3.98 -22.79
C LEU A 5 5.32 4.58 -21.69
N THR A 6 5.55 5.84 -21.36
CA THR A 6 4.63 6.62 -20.53
C THR A 6 3.64 7.29 -21.46
N ARG A 7 2.36 7.03 -21.27
CA ARG A 7 1.26 7.65 -22.03
C ARG A 7 0.35 8.41 -21.09
N ASN A 8 -0.30 9.42 -21.62
CA ASN A 8 -1.36 10.12 -20.89
C ASN A 8 -2.68 9.38 -21.10
N ALA A 9 -3.40 9.09 -20.00
CA ALA A 9 -4.82 8.77 -20.08
C ALA A 9 -5.57 10.00 -20.60
N ALA A 10 -6.57 9.79 -21.44
CA ALA A 10 -7.30 10.90 -22.02
C ALA A 10 -8.15 11.63 -20.96
N GLU A 11 -8.84 10.87 -20.09
CA GLU A 11 -9.66 11.40 -19.01
C GLU A 11 -9.75 10.41 -17.86
N ALA A 12 -9.74 10.92 -16.62
CA ALA A 12 -9.90 10.13 -15.41
C ALA A 12 -10.60 10.94 -14.32
N SER A 13 -11.47 10.31 -13.57
CA SER A 13 -12.17 10.88 -12.42
C SER A 13 -11.62 10.33 -11.13
N ILE A 14 -11.37 11.21 -10.16
CA ILE A 14 -10.94 10.85 -8.81
C ILE A 14 -11.87 11.55 -7.82
N ASN A 15 -12.59 10.75 -7.05
CA ASN A 15 -13.45 11.23 -5.97
C ASN A 15 -13.00 10.60 -4.67
N GLY A 16 -13.08 11.32 -3.56
CA GLY A 16 -12.61 10.78 -2.31
C GLY A 16 -13.06 11.54 -1.08
N LEU A 17 -12.80 10.94 0.07
CA LEU A 17 -13.03 11.49 1.38
C LEU A 17 -11.84 11.18 2.28
N ASP A 18 -11.31 12.22 2.94
CA ASP A 18 -10.28 12.08 3.95
C ASP A 18 -10.83 12.51 5.32
N LEU A 19 -10.62 11.64 6.31
CA LEU A 19 -10.96 11.89 7.70
C LEU A 19 -9.72 11.76 8.58
N ASN A 20 -9.38 12.83 9.29
CA ASN A 20 -8.25 12.87 10.21
C ASN A 20 -8.77 13.26 11.60
N LEU A 21 -8.60 12.39 12.58
CA LEU A 21 -8.97 12.62 13.96
C LEU A 21 -7.76 12.42 14.87
N ARG A 22 -7.58 13.37 15.80
CA ARG A 22 -6.62 13.25 16.87
C ARG A 22 -7.30 13.57 18.18
N ALA A 23 -7.27 12.65 19.12
CA ALA A 23 -7.91 12.78 20.41
C ALA A 23 -6.94 12.45 21.54
N ARG A 24 -6.95 13.28 22.59
CA ARG A 24 -6.40 12.94 23.88
C ARG A 24 -7.53 12.30 24.68
N VAL A 25 -7.51 10.98 24.80
CA VAL A 25 -8.55 10.20 25.46
C VAL A 25 -8.33 10.07 26.97
N ALA A 26 -7.09 10.31 27.42
CA ALA A 26 -6.69 10.44 28.81
C ALA A 26 -5.50 11.40 28.91
N ASP A 27 -5.10 11.80 30.10
CA ASP A 27 -3.99 12.76 30.31
C ASP A 27 -2.69 12.33 29.62
N GLN A 28 -2.45 11.04 29.52
CA GLN A 28 -1.23 10.45 28.98
C GLN A 28 -1.45 9.62 27.71
N THR A 29 -2.65 9.66 27.13
CA THR A 29 -2.99 8.81 25.98
C THR A 29 -3.50 9.63 24.82
N ILE A 30 -2.85 9.50 23.67
CA ILE A 30 -3.23 10.12 22.42
C ILE A 30 -3.57 9.02 21.42
N ILE A 31 -4.69 9.20 20.73
CA ILE A 31 -5.11 8.36 19.60
C ILE A 31 -5.14 9.23 18.35
N ASN A 32 -4.56 8.73 17.27
CA ASN A 32 -4.71 9.30 15.94
C ASN A 32 -5.41 8.27 15.05
N PHE A 33 -6.41 8.72 14.34
CA PHE A 33 -7.16 7.95 13.37
C PHE A 33 -7.18 8.70 12.05
N ASN A 34 -6.70 8.06 10.99
CA ASN A 34 -6.73 8.59 9.63
C ASN A 34 -7.43 7.58 8.75
N TYR A 35 -8.40 8.03 7.99
CA TYR A 35 -9.12 7.23 7.02
C TYR A 35 -9.23 7.98 5.72
N SER A 36 -8.94 7.30 4.61
CA SER A 36 -9.10 7.80 3.26
C SER A 36 -9.92 6.82 2.44
N TYR A 37 -10.90 7.32 1.75
CA TYR A 37 -11.64 6.63 0.72
C TYR A 37 -11.35 7.30 -0.62
N ILE A 38 -10.98 6.51 -1.64
CA ILE A 38 -10.67 7.01 -2.98
C ILE A 38 -11.37 6.12 -4.00
N ASP A 39 -12.19 6.74 -4.84
CA ASP A 39 -12.75 6.15 -6.04
C ASP A 39 -12.07 6.80 -7.26
N ALA A 40 -11.16 6.07 -7.89
CA ALA A 40 -10.36 6.55 -9.01
C ALA A 40 -10.52 5.61 -10.20
N SER A 41 -11.07 6.13 -11.28
CA SER A 41 -11.34 5.39 -12.49
C SER A 41 -10.99 6.19 -13.75
N TYR A 42 -10.73 5.47 -14.82
CA TYR A 42 -10.60 6.07 -16.14
C TYR A 42 -11.99 6.34 -16.71
N ASP A 43 -12.24 7.57 -17.17
CA ASP A 43 -13.46 7.93 -17.88
C ASP A 43 -13.32 7.64 -19.37
N ASP A 44 -12.15 7.97 -19.93
CA ASP A 44 -11.78 7.66 -21.31
C ASP A 44 -10.28 7.33 -21.37
N TYR A 45 -9.97 6.09 -21.67
CA TYR A 45 -8.59 5.63 -21.87
C TYR A 45 -8.56 4.47 -22.86
N CYS A 46 -7.91 4.70 -23.98
CA CYS A 46 -7.67 3.69 -24.99
C CYS A 46 -6.22 3.17 -24.92
N ASP A 47 -6.07 1.88 -24.68
CA ASP A 47 -4.76 1.21 -24.68
C ASP A 47 -4.56 0.50 -26.02
N ASP A 48 -3.58 0.92 -26.80
CA ASP A 48 -3.27 0.38 -28.13
C ASP A 48 -2.11 -0.64 -28.14
N SER A 49 -1.79 -1.22 -27.00
CA SER A 49 -0.80 -2.29 -26.92
C SER A 49 -1.32 -3.57 -27.57
N ARG A 50 -0.78 -3.89 -28.73
CA ARG A 50 -1.27 -4.95 -29.64
C ARG A 50 -1.19 -6.38 -29.11
N ASP A 51 -0.40 -6.64 -28.10
CA ASP A 51 -0.05 -8.02 -27.69
C ASP A 51 -1.07 -8.67 -26.74
N TRP A 52 -2.18 -8.00 -26.45
CA TRP A 52 -3.11 -8.41 -25.39
C TRP A 52 -4.42 -9.03 -25.87
N THR A 53 -4.85 -8.73 -27.08
CA THR A 53 -6.11 -9.22 -27.64
C THR A 53 -6.10 -10.73 -27.92
N GLU A 54 -4.94 -11.30 -28.18
CA GLU A 54 -4.79 -12.74 -28.42
C GLU A 54 -4.92 -13.58 -27.15
N VAL A 55 -4.61 -13.00 -25.98
CA VAL A 55 -4.54 -13.75 -24.71
C VAL A 55 -5.84 -13.66 -23.90
N HIS A 56 -6.60 -12.60 -24.00
CA HIS A 56 -7.70 -12.30 -23.07
C HIS A 56 -9.10 -12.16 -23.64
N GLY A 57 -9.30 -12.27 -24.95
CA GLY A 57 -10.60 -12.26 -25.60
C GLY A 57 -11.49 -11.04 -25.25
N SER A 58 -12.21 -10.51 -26.22
CA SER A 58 -13.24 -9.47 -26.16
C SER A 58 -12.97 -8.25 -25.25
N PHE A 59 -12.03 -7.41 -25.64
CA PHE A 59 -12.02 -6.02 -25.25
C PHE A 59 -12.81 -5.20 -26.27
N THR A 60 -13.54 -4.20 -25.81
CA THR A 60 -14.24 -3.28 -26.71
C THR A 60 -13.18 -2.43 -27.42
N ASP A 61 -13.11 -2.50 -28.72
CA ASP A 61 -12.20 -1.67 -29.50
C ASP A 61 -12.54 -0.19 -29.31
N CYS A 62 -11.54 0.62 -28.94
CA CYS A 62 -11.71 2.06 -28.83
C CYS A 62 -11.80 2.73 -30.21
N ASP A 63 -11.12 2.16 -31.19
CA ASP A 63 -11.13 2.58 -32.60
C ASP A 63 -11.30 1.36 -33.48
N ALA A 64 -12.39 1.32 -34.22
CA ALA A 64 -12.71 0.23 -35.16
C ALA A 64 -11.66 0.04 -36.27
N THR A 65 -10.71 0.96 -36.42
CA THR A 65 -9.63 0.90 -37.41
C THR A 65 -8.29 0.40 -36.86
N ALA A 66 -8.13 0.41 -35.53
CA ALA A 66 -6.89 0.01 -34.87
C ALA A 66 -7.00 -1.41 -34.32
N THR A 67 -6.41 -2.37 -35.02
CA THR A 67 -6.28 -3.74 -34.51
C THR A 67 -5.47 -3.75 -33.22
N GLY A 68 -6.09 -4.16 -32.11
CA GLY A 68 -5.42 -4.36 -30.83
C GLY A 68 -5.51 -3.22 -29.82
N SER A 69 -6.35 -2.22 -30.05
CA SER A 69 -6.70 -1.24 -29.05
C SER A 69 -7.89 -1.71 -28.20
N TYR A 70 -7.88 -1.40 -26.90
CA TYR A 70 -9.02 -1.69 -26.02
C TYR A 70 -9.28 -0.52 -25.07
N SER A 71 -10.56 -0.34 -24.71
CA SER A 71 -10.97 0.69 -23.77
C SER A 71 -10.77 0.23 -22.33
N ARG A 72 -10.20 1.10 -21.50
CA ARG A 72 -10.13 0.96 -20.06
C ARG A 72 -11.13 1.85 -19.33
N ALA A 73 -12.09 2.43 -20.05
CA ALA A 73 -13.12 3.24 -19.43
C ALA A 73 -13.87 2.45 -18.36
N GLY A 74 -14.07 3.06 -17.19
CA GLY A 74 -14.62 2.42 -15.99
C GLY A 74 -13.64 1.53 -15.22
N GLY A 75 -12.43 1.30 -15.71
CA GLY A 75 -11.39 0.56 -15.01
C GLY A 75 -10.74 1.37 -13.91
N LYS A 76 -10.33 0.70 -12.82
CA LYS A 76 -9.64 1.34 -11.70
C LYS A 76 -8.25 1.82 -12.09
N MET A 77 -7.83 2.92 -11.48
CA MET A 77 -6.45 3.38 -11.59
C MET A 77 -5.52 2.49 -10.76
N PRO A 78 -4.37 2.07 -11.34
CA PRO A 78 -3.42 1.22 -10.62
C PRO A 78 -2.83 1.94 -9.41
N TRP A 79 -2.50 1.18 -8.38
CA TRP A 79 -1.87 1.64 -7.15
C TRP A 79 -2.69 2.64 -6.32
N THR A 80 -3.98 2.66 -6.54
CA THR A 80 -4.90 3.53 -5.83
C THR A 80 -5.81 2.67 -4.95
N PRO A 81 -5.50 2.53 -3.65
CA PRO A 81 -6.33 1.76 -2.74
C PRO A 81 -7.70 2.44 -2.56
N ASP A 82 -8.78 1.66 -2.59
CA ASP A 82 -10.13 2.19 -2.36
C ASP A 82 -10.28 2.71 -0.93
N ASN A 83 -9.67 2.02 0.02
CA ASN A 83 -9.70 2.42 1.43
C ASN A 83 -8.30 2.33 2.02
N ALA A 84 -7.95 3.33 2.79
CA ALA A 84 -6.74 3.35 3.60
C ALA A 84 -7.08 3.80 5.02
N LEU A 85 -6.66 3.02 6.01
CA LEU A 85 -6.86 3.29 7.42
C LEU A 85 -5.51 3.28 8.13
N VAL A 86 -5.29 4.26 9.00
CA VAL A 86 -4.20 4.23 9.99
C VAL A 86 -4.76 4.60 11.36
N LEU A 87 -4.59 3.69 12.31
CA LEU A 87 -4.89 3.93 13.71
C LEU A 87 -3.59 3.86 14.51
N SER A 88 -3.26 4.91 15.26
CA SER A 88 -2.13 4.88 16.16
C SER A 88 -2.53 5.31 17.58
N VAL A 89 -1.87 4.69 18.55
CA VAL A 89 -2.06 4.97 19.98
C VAL A 89 -0.67 5.20 20.58
N GLU A 90 -0.56 6.26 21.36
CA GLU A 90 0.60 6.55 22.18
C GLU A 90 0.16 6.77 23.62
N HIS A 91 0.81 6.09 24.54
CA HIS A 91 0.60 6.23 25.97
C HIS A 91 1.93 6.46 26.68
N VAL A 92 1.98 7.49 27.51
CA VAL A 92 3.17 7.84 28.31
C VAL A 92 2.81 7.71 29.78
N GLN A 93 3.40 6.73 30.46
CA GLN A 93 3.21 6.52 31.88
C GLN A 93 4.42 7.02 32.67
N PRO A 94 4.32 8.15 33.36
CA PRO A 94 5.38 8.60 34.26
C PRO A 94 5.58 7.63 35.42
N THR A 95 6.84 7.33 35.72
CA THR A 95 7.25 6.51 36.87
C THR A 95 8.35 7.18 37.68
N ARG A 96 8.70 6.61 38.81
CA ARG A 96 9.79 7.15 39.64
C ARG A 96 11.18 7.06 39.02
N ILE A 97 11.37 6.13 38.08
CA ILE A 97 12.67 5.87 37.44
C ILE A 97 12.77 6.48 36.03
N GLY A 98 11.65 7.01 35.50
CA GLY A 98 11.56 7.58 34.16
C GLY A 98 10.19 7.37 33.54
N ASP A 99 10.03 7.70 32.27
CA ASP A 99 8.78 7.58 31.56
C ASP A 99 8.72 6.27 30.76
N VAL A 100 7.62 5.54 30.92
CA VAL A 100 7.31 4.38 30.10
C VAL A 100 6.44 4.83 28.94
N ILE A 101 6.93 4.65 27.71
CA ILE A 101 6.22 5.02 26.49
C ILE A 101 5.79 3.74 25.79
N ILE A 102 4.52 3.65 25.46
CA ILE A 102 3.93 2.56 24.69
C ILE A 102 3.35 3.16 23.42
N SER A 103 3.77 2.65 22.26
CA SER A 103 3.26 3.09 20.97
C SER A 103 2.83 1.91 20.13
N SER A 104 1.69 2.03 19.48
CA SER A 104 1.17 1.05 18.53
C SER A 104 0.61 1.77 17.30
N SER A 105 0.81 1.20 16.13
CA SER A 105 0.16 1.67 14.91
C SER A 105 -0.32 0.49 14.08
N TYR A 106 -1.57 0.57 13.67
CA TYR A 106 -2.17 -0.37 12.73
C TYR A 106 -2.50 0.37 11.44
N SER A 107 -2.09 -0.16 10.31
CA SER A 107 -2.47 0.34 9.00
C SER A 107 -3.13 -0.77 8.18
N HIS A 108 -4.14 -0.38 7.43
CA HIS A 108 -4.87 -1.28 6.54
C HIS A 108 -5.19 -0.56 5.23
N LYS A 109 -5.01 -1.23 4.12
CA LYS A 109 -5.38 -0.75 2.79
C LYS A 109 -6.08 -1.87 2.04
N THR A 110 -7.15 -1.53 1.33
CA THR A 110 -7.89 -2.47 0.49
C THR A 110 -7.69 -2.15 -0.98
N ASN A 111 -7.82 -3.16 -1.82
CA ASN A 111 -7.72 -3.04 -3.27
C ASN A 111 -6.45 -2.31 -3.74
N VAL A 112 -5.31 -2.67 -3.13
CA VAL A 112 -4.00 -2.07 -3.47
C VAL A 112 -3.49 -2.58 -4.82
N GLY A 113 -4.23 -3.46 -5.46
CA GLY A 113 -3.79 -4.17 -6.64
C GLY A 113 -3.32 -3.27 -7.78
N ASN A 114 -2.36 -3.76 -8.50
CA ASN A 114 -2.10 -3.25 -9.83
C ASN A 114 -3.32 -3.60 -10.69
N ALA A 115 -4.06 -2.61 -11.14
CA ALA A 115 -5.23 -2.78 -12.01
C ALA A 115 -4.89 -3.35 -13.40
N ASP A 116 -3.77 -4.02 -13.54
CA ASP A 116 -3.46 -4.75 -14.74
C ASP A 116 -4.21 -6.09 -14.75
N GLU A 117 -5.52 -6.02 -14.97
CA GLU A 117 -6.42 -7.16 -15.14
C GLU A 117 -6.00 -8.07 -16.32
N ARG A 118 -4.98 -7.67 -17.04
CA ARG A 118 -4.50 -8.33 -18.26
C ARG A 118 -3.77 -9.62 -18.01
N VAL A 119 -3.42 -9.93 -16.77
CA VAL A 119 -2.71 -11.16 -16.46
C VAL A 119 -3.63 -12.13 -15.75
N ALA A 120 -4.22 -13.02 -16.51
CA ALA A 120 -5.03 -14.09 -15.96
C ALA A 120 -4.22 -14.92 -14.93
N GLY A 121 -4.73 -15.02 -13.72
CA GLY A 121 -4.15 -15.84 -12.66
C GLY A 121 -3.10 -15.13 -11.78
N LEU A 122 -2.79 -13.85 -12.00
CA LEU A 122 -2.09 -13.05 -11.02
C LEU A 122 -3.10 -12.48 -10.02
N THR A 123 -3.02 -12.97 -8.80
CA THR A 123 -3.81 -12.43 -7.69
C THR A 123 -3.30 -11.03 -7.39
N LEU A 124 -4.13 -10.05 -7.61
CA LEU A 124 -3.87 -8.70 -7.15
C LEU A 124 -3.96 -8.70 -5.63
N LEU A 125 -3.16 -7.85 -4.99
CA LEU A 125 -3.26 -7.66 -3.55
C LEU A 125 -4.60 -7.03 -3.22
N ASP A 126 -5.47 -7.82 -2.60
CA ASP A 126 -6.78 -7.33 -2.19
C ASP A 126 -6.65 -6.39 -0.99
N GLU A 127 -5.73 -6.70 -0.09
CA GLU A 127 -5.53 -5.90 1.11
C GLU A 127 -4.11 -6.01 1.66
N ILE A 128 -3.67 -4.98 2.35
CA ILE A 128 -2.42 -4.95 3.10
C ILE A 128 -2.70 -4.50 4.52
N ALA A 129 -2.36 -5.32 5.51
CA ALA A 129 -2.47 -4.99 6.92
C ALA A 129 -1.10 -4.99 7.59
N ARG A 130 -0.83 -4.01 8.46
CA ARG A 130 0.43 -3.92 9.21
C ARG A 130 0.17 -3.47 10.64
N LEU A 131 0.77 -4.17 11.57
CA LEU A 131 0.80 -3.76 12.97
C LEU A 131 2.24 -3.52 13.38
N ASN A 132 2.50 -2.34 13.93
CA ASN A 132 3.76 -2.03 14.58
C ASN A 132 3.51 -1.75 16.05
N PHE A 133 4.44 -2.14 16.88
CA PHE A 133 4.39 -1.93 18.32
C PHE A 133 5.77 -1.57 18.86
N SER A 134 5.82 -0.68 19.83
CA SER A 134 7.03 -0.43 20.58
C SER A 134 6.72 -0.06 22.02
N THR A 135 7.63 -0.42 22.91
CA THR A 135 7.66 0.07 24.30
C THR A 135 9.06 0.57 24.63
N ALA A 136 9.13 1.68 25.31
CA ALA A 136 10.39 2.27 25.73
C ALA A 136 10.32 2.70 27.18
N ILE A 137 11.47 2.69 27.87
CA ILE A 137 11.64 3.36 29.15
C ILE A 137 12.71 4.42 28.96
N GLU A 138 12.33 5.68 29.15
CA GLU A 138 13.24 6.82 29.17
C GLU A 138 13.62 7.11 30.62
N PHE A 139 14.78 6.63 31.03
CA PHE A 139 15.26 6.81 32.39
C PHE A 139 15.69 8.26 32.67
N ASN A 140 15.56 8.68 33.92
CA ASN A 140 15.96 10.03 34.38
C ASN A 140 17.47 10.35 34.19
N ASN A 141 18.29 9.34 33.94
CA ASN A 141 19.74 9.50 33.70
C ASN A 141 20.11 9.69 32.21
N GLY A 142 19.13 9.91 31.32
CA GLY A 142 19.37 10.09 29.91
C GLY A 142 19.54 8.79 29.12
N THR A 143 19.27 7.64 29.70
CA THR A 143 19.29 6.34 29.03
C THR A 143 17.87 5.99 28.56
N THR A 144 17.72 5.51 27.35
CA THR A 144 16.47 4.95 26.82
C THR A 144 16.71 3.48 26.47
N LEU A 145 15.84 2.61 26.96
CA LEU A 145 15.73 1.22 26.51
C LEU A 145 14.43 1.05 25.75
N ARG A 146 14.50 0.59 24.50
CA ARG A 146 13.35 0.39 23.63
C ARG A 146 13.31 -1.03 23.10
N GLY A 147 12.14 -1.66 23.20
CA GLY A 147 11.78 -2.87 22.47
C GLY A 147 10.78 -2.52 21.37
N TYR A 148 10.92 -3.11 20.20
CA TYR A 148 10.00 -2.85 19.09
C TYR A 148 9.75 -4.09 18.25
N CYS A 149 8.61 -4.07 17.59
CA CYS A 149 8.21 -5.00 16.57
C CYS A 149 7.60 -4.22 15.39
N THR A 150 8.06 -4.48 14.18
CA THR A 150 7.45 -3.99 12.94
C THR A 150 6.86 -5.16 12.19
N ASN A 151 5.72 -4.95 11.53
CA ASN A 151 4.93 -6.00 10.92
C ASN A 151 4.70 -7.17 11.91
N CYS A 152 4.23 -6.86 13.13
CA CYS A 152 4.06 -7.84 14.21
C CYS A 152 3.04 -8.94 13.88
N LEU A 153 2.20 -8.75 12.88
CA LEU A 153 1.28 -9.77 12.38
C LEU A 153 1.96 -10.76 11.44
N ASP A 154 3.22 -10.50 11.08
CA ASP A 154 3.98 -11.29 10.10
C ASP A 154 3.23 -11.50 8.78
N VAL A 155 2.55 -10.43 8.34
CA VAL A 155 1.79 -10.49 7.10
C VAL A 155 2.78 -10.43 5.95
N ASP A 156 2.78 -11.50 5.18
CA ASP A 156 3.67 -11.73 4.05
C ASP A 156 2.88 -11.46 2.77
N ASP A 157 2.69 -10.16 2.47
CA ASP A 157 1.95 -9.72 1.31
C ASP A 157 2.90 -9.39 0.16
N ASP A 158 2.54 -9.86 -1.00
CA ASP A 158 3.15 -9.44 -2.25
C ASP A 158 2.68 -8.04 -2.62
N ILE A 159 3.56 -7.07 -2.71
CA ILE A 159 3.18 -5.68 -3.00
C ILE A 159 3.46 -5.22 -4.41
N GLY A 160 3.38 -6.06 -5.32
CA GLY A 160 3.47 -5.69 -6.70
C GLY A 160 4.29 -6.65 -7.51
N PHE A 161 3.97 -6.68 -8.76
CA PHE A 161 4.70 -7.43 -9.73
C PHE A 161 5.05 -6.53 -10.91
N THR A 162 6.15 -6.82 -11.54
CA THR A 162 6.47 -6.29 -12.84
C THR A 162 6.34 -7.43 -13.82
N LEU A 163 5.39 -7.33 -14.72
CA LEU A 163 5.40 -8.19 -15.90
C LEU A 163 6.65 -7.87 -16.70
N LEU A 164 7.54 -8.83 -16.75
CA LEU A 164 8.48 -8.87 -17.82
C LEU A 164 7.72 -9.48 -19.00
N TYR A 165 7.54 -8.71 -20.05
CA TYR A 165 6.81 -9.10 -21.26
C TYR A 165 7.08 -10.54 -21.64
N PRO A 166 6.05 -11.30 -22.03
CA PRO A 166 6.22 -12.52 -22.76
C PRO A 166 6.71 -12.15 -24.17
N GLY A 167 8.02 -11.97 -24.30
CA GLY A 167 8.62 -12.27 -25.59
C GLY A 167 8.62 -13.78 -25.72
N ASP A 168 8.84 -14.32 -26.90
CA ASP A 168 8.90 -15.76 -27.24
C ASP A 168 9.81 -16.61 -26.36
N GLN A 169 10.28 -16.09 -25.27
CA GLN A 169 11.28 -16.59 -24.35
C GLN A 169 10.80 -16.67 -22.88
N GLY A 170 9.52 -16.76 -22.63
CA GLY A 170 8.97 -16.98 -21.27
C GLY A 170 8.96 -15.71 -20.42
N GLY A 171 7.79 -15.12 -20.26
CA GLY A 171 7.55 -14.00 -19.35
C GLY A 171 7.82 -14.39 -17.89
N GLY A 172 8.54 -13.54 -17.17
CA GLY A 172 8.71 -13.66 -15.74
C GLY A 172 7.89 -12.61 -14.99
N ALA A 173 7.20 -13.01 -13.95
CA ALA A 173 6.64 -12.08 -12.99
C ALA A 173 7.68 -11.80 -11.91
N ARG A 174 7.93 -10.53 -11.59
CA ARG A 174 8.72 -10.17 -10.44
C ARG A 174 7.78 -9.82 -9.30
N ILE A 175 7.78 -10.65 -8.28
CA ILE A 175 7.06 -10.42 -7.05
C ILE A 175 7.96 -9.63 -6.12
N LYS A 176 7.44 -8.57 -5.53
CA LYS A 176 8.14 -7.78 -4.54
C LYS A 176 7.45 -7.98 -3.20
N TYR A 177 8.16 -8.61 -2.28
CA TYR A 177 7.67 -8.86 -0.93
C TYR A 177 7.94 -7.69 0.00
N TYR A 178 7.08 -7.49 0.96
CA TYR A 178 7.39 -6.68 2.12
C TYR A 178 8.36 -7.42 3.04
N ASP A 179 9.09 -6.64 3.82
CA ASP A 179 9.86 -7.20 4.91
C ASP A 179 8.89 -7.88 5.90
N GLY A 180 9.14 -9.14 6.24
CA GLY A 180 8.42 -9.86 7.27
C GLY A 180 8.56 -9.23 8.65
N LEU A 181 8.10 -9.93 9.67
CA LEU A 181 8.24 -9.50 11.06
C LEU A 181 9.68 -9.17 11.41
N ARG A 182 9.89 -7.98 11.97
CA ARG A 182 11.16 -7.57 12.55
C ARG A 182 10.94 -7.16 13.99
N ALA A 183 11.75 -7.71 14.90
CA ALA A 183 11.75 -7.31 16.30
C ALA A 183 13.18 -6.99 16.75
N GLY A 184 13.32 -6.04 17.66
CA GLY A 184 14.63 -5.63 18.14
C GLY A 184 14.59 -4.94 19.49
N LEU A 185 15.79 -4.81 20.08
CA LEU A 185 16.05 -4.03 21.26
C LEU A 185 17.06 -2.92 20.92
N GLU A 186 16.82 -1.75 21.44
CA GLU A 186 17.66 -0.57 21.24
C GLU A 186 17.98 0.06 22.59
N VAL A 187 19.22 0.45 22.76
CA VAL A 187 19.69 1.22 23.92
C VAL A 187 20.33 2.51 23.43
N ILE A 188 19.81 3.63 23.89
CA ILE A 188 20.33 4.96 23.56
C ILE A 188 20.76 5.62 24.87
N HIS A 189 21.96 6.18 24.90
CA HIS A 189 22.43 6.99 26.03
C HIS A 189 22.86 8.36 25.53
N ARG A 190 22.34 9.41 26.19
CA ARG A 190 22.71 10.81 25.93
C ARG A 190 23.62 11.28 27.04
N PHE A 191 24.83 11.70 26.69
CA PHE A 191 25.84 12.24 27.59
C PHE A 191 25.61 13.73 27.87
#